data_f94ebaf362503d9368ff17ee33a828d6
#
_entry.id   f94ebaf362503d9368ff17ee33a828d6
#
_cell.length_a   1.000
_cell.length_b   1.000
_cell.length_c   1.000
_cell.angle_alpha   90.00
_cell.angle_beta   90.00
_cell.angle_gamma   90.00
#
_symmetry.space_group_name_H-M   'P 1'
#
loop_
_entity.id
_entity.type
_entity.pdbx_description
1 polymer ?
#
loop_
_entity_poly.entity_id
_entity_poly.type
_entity_poly.pdbx_seq_one_letter_code
_entity_poly.pdbx_strand_id
1 'polypeptide(L)'
;INSVSGEGDKILVGMVTDMAIDQAEWLQNLVAGVDEYNKSNEYNVEFKVIEATDVSEYEPKLRALAESGYSVIMGMYSAMVDPILAVAADYPDIKFGSLDGNIENIADYENVGEFGLDRLQTGFLAGCAAALMSESGLVGIAGGADDPTINAIIGGWQQGIAYINDKDGKDVQDIVAYVNSYTDPTTAKELGLTLINKGCDVIGAAAGGSGVG
;
A
#
# COMPACT_ATOMS: atom_id res chain seq x y z
N ILE A 1 22.54 -12.60 -12.01
CA ILE A 1 21.82 -11.53 -12.72
C ILE A 1 22.55 -11.41 -14.05
N ASN A 2 22.03 -12.07 -15.10
CA ASN A 2 22.59 -11.93 -16.45
C ASN A 2 22.20 -10.54 -16.95
N SER A 3 23.19 -9.76 -17.37
CA SER A 3 23.00 -8.49 -18.04
C SER A 3 22.20 -8.71 -19.33
N VAL A 4 20.98 -8.24 -19.35
CA VAL A 4 20.19 -8.12 -20.59
C VAL A 4 20.75 -6.89 -21.32
N SER A 5 21.80 -7.10 -22.10
CA SER A 5 22.31 -6.16 -23.10
C SER A 5 22.05 -6.77 -24.46
N GLY A 6 20.91 -6.48 -25.07
CA GLY A 6 20.56 -6.87 -26.44
C GLY A 6 19.42 -5.99 -26.91
N GLU A 7 19.44 -5.60 -28.18
CA GLU A 7 18.29 -5.05 -28.91
C GLU A 7 17.15 -6.09 -28.92
N GLY A 8 16.52 -6.26 -27.74
CA GLY A 8 15.32 -7.06 -27.55
C GLY A 8 14.08 -6.18 -27.64
N ASP A 9 12.95 -6.79 -27.86
CA ASP A 9 11.67 -6.12 -27.84
C ASP A 9 11.47 -5.39 -26.51
N LYS A 10 10.87 -4.20 -26.57
CA LYS A 10 10.58 -3.37 -25.40
C LYS A 10 9.68 -4.13 -24.42
N ILE A 11 10.05 -4.17 -23.15
CA ILE A 11 9.24 -4.78 -22.10
C ILE A 11 8.18 -3.76 -21.67
N LEU A 12 6.90 -4.11 -21.85
CA LEU A 12 5.79 -3.28 -21.39
C LEU A 12 5.31 -3.76 -20.03
N VAL A 13 5.29 -2.86 -19.06
CA VAL A 13 4.79 -3.09 -17.70
C VAL A 13 3.56 -2.22 -17.47
N GLY A 14 2.41 -2.84 -17.21
CA GLY A 14 1.17 -2.14 -16.88
C GLY A 14 0.84 -2.27 -15.40
N MET A 15 0.40 -1.20 -14.77
CA MET A 15 -0.09 -1.22 -13.40
C MET A 15 -1.50 -0.63 -13.34
N VAL A 16 -2.40 -1.33 -12.67
CA VAL A 16 -3.76 -0.85 -12.39
C VAL A 16 -3.83 -0.42 -10.94
N THR A 17 -4.26 0.83 -10.69
CA THR A 17 -4.48 1.35 -9.34
C THR A 17 -5.90 1.02 -8.85
N ASP A 18 -6.12 1.07 -7.55
CA ASP A 18 -7.40 0.79 -6.90
C ASP A 18 -8.25 2.03 -6.63
N MET A 19 -7.73 3.20 -7.00
CA MET A 19 -8.40 4.50 -6.88
C MET A 19 -7.85 5.50 -7.90
N ALA A 20 -8.50 6.65 -8.03
CA ALA A 20 -8.00 7.74 -8.87
C ALA A 20 -6.67 8.30 -8.34
N ILE A 21 -5.75 8.61 -9.24
CA ILE A 21 -4.38 9.04 -8.90
C ILE A 21 -4.41 10.36 -8.12
N ASP A 22 -5.35 11.26 -8.43
CA ASP A 22 -5.47 12.57 -7.77
C ASP A 22 -6.01 12.49 -6.33
N GLN A 23 -6.55 11.36 -5.92
CA GLN A 23 -7.08 11.14 -4.57
C GLN A 23 -6.01 10.81 -3.53
N ALA A 24 -4.78 10.46 -3.95
CA ALA A 24 -3.72 10.09 -3.03
C ALA A 24 -2.35 10.63 -3.48
N GLU A 25 -1.70 11.39 -2.61
CA GLU A 25 -0.37 11.95 -2.89
C GLU A 25 0.67 10.87 -3.21
N TRP A 26 0.60 9.73 -2.53
CA TRP A 26 1.53 8.63 -2.80
C TRP A 26 1.36 8.01 -4.20
N LEU A 27 0.13 7.98 -4.76
CA LEU A 27 -0.12 7.58 -6.15
C LEU A 27 0.43 8.60 -7.14
N GLN A 28 0.28 9.89 -6.86
CA GLN A 28 0.88 10.96 -7.67
C GLN A 28 2.41 10.83 -7.69
N ASN A 29 3.03 10.55 -6.54
CA ASN A 29 4.47 10.31 -6.43
C ASN A 29 4.89 9.04 -7.19
N LEU A 30 4.10 7.97 -7.15
CA LEU A 30 4.34 6.75 -7.93
C LEU A 30 4.33 7.05 -9.43
N VAL A 31 3.31 7.76 -9.92
CA VAL A 31 3.21 8.15 -11.34
C VAL A 31 4.37 9.05 -11.75
N ALA A 32 4.74 10.02 -10.92
CA ALA A 32 5.91 10.89 -11.19
C ALA A 32 7.22 10.07 -11.30
N GLY A 33 7.40 9.07 -10.42
CA GLY A 33 8.54 8.15 -10.49
C GLY A 33 8.53 7.29 -11.77
N VAL A 34 7.37 6.80 -12.18
CA VAL A 34 7.18 6.06 -13.43
C VAL A 34 7.52 6.95 -14.64
N ASP A 35 7.07 8.20 -14.65
CA ASP A 35 7.35 9.15 -15.73
C ASP A 35 8.85 9.50 -15.82
N GLU A 36 9.51 9.64 -14.67
CA GLU A 36 10.95 9.88 -14.60
C GLU A 36 11.72 8.67 -15.13
N TYR A 37 11.36 7.47 -14.70
CA TYR A 37 11.95 6.22 -15.19
C TYR A 37 11.78 6.07 -16.71
N ASN A 38 10.56 6.28 -17.23
CA ASN A 38 10.28 6.16 -18.66
C ASN A 38 11.13 7.13 -19.51
N LYS A 39 11.47 8.31 -18.96
CA LYS A 39 12.39 9.27 -19.62
C LYS A 39 13.82 8.77 -19.65
N SER A 40 14.29 8.11 -18.60
CA SER A 40 15.64 7.55 -18.54
C SER A 40 15.80 6.32 -19.44
N ASN A 41 14.77 5.49 -19.51
CA ASN A 41 14.67 4.23 -20.27
C ASN A 41 15.93 3.34 -20.22
N GLU A 42 16.51 3.20 -19.04
CA GLU A 42 17.83 2.56 -18.84
C GLU A 42 17.83 1.08 -19.23
N TYR A 43 16.70 0.38 -19.12
CA TYR A 43 16.61 -1.07 -19.31
C TYR A 43 15.65 -1.49 -20.46
N ASN A 44 15.30 -0.59 -21.37
CA ASN A 44 14.31 -0.84 -22.43
C ASN A 44 12.95 -1.35 -21.90
N VAL A 45 12.53 -0.78 -20.77
CA VAL A 45 11.24 -1.08 -20.11
C VAL A 45 10.36 0.17 -20.15
N GLU A 46 9.10 0.02 -20.50
CA GLU A 46 8.11 1.11 -20.42
C GLU A 46 7.02 0.74 -19.43
N PHE A 47 6.79 1.63 -18.47
CA PHE A 47 5.71 1.52 -17.51
C PHE A 47 4.52 2.38 -17.89
N LYS A 48 3.31 1.84 -17.67
CA LYS A 48 2.05 2.57 -17.78
C LYS A 48 1.20 2.33 -16.54
N VAL A 49 0.71 3.39 -15.94
CA VAL A 49 -0.25 3.34 -14.83
C VAL A 49 -1.65 3.64 -15.36
N ILE A 50 -2.62 2.84 -14.97
CA ILE A 50 -4.03 2.96 -15.35
C ILE A 50 -4.86 3.03 -14.08
N GLU A 51 -5.69 4.05 -13.97
CA GLU A 51 -6.62 4.19 -12.85
C GLU A 51 -7.78 3.20 -12.97
N ALA A 52 -8.18 2.61 -11.83
CA ALA A 52 -9.48 1.99 -11.67
C ALA A 52 -10.13 2.56 -10.42
N THR A 53 -11.33 3.05 -10.55
CA THR A 53 -12.05 3.77 -9.49
C THR A 53 -13.20 2.97 -8.89
N ASP A 54 -13.48 1.80 -9.48
CA ASP A 54 -14.50 0.87 -9.02
C ASP A 54 -14.01 -0.58 -9.18
N VAL A 55 -14.37 -1.45 -8.24
CA VAL A 55 -13.98 -2.87 -8.23
C VAL A 55 -14.36 -3.58 -9.53
N SER A 56 -15.49 -3.20 -10.15
CA SER A 56 -15.95 -3.78 -11.43
C SER A 56 -15.02 -3.48 -12.61
N GLU A 57 -14.11 -2.51 -12.47
CA GLU A 57 -13.14 -2.15 -13.50
C GLU A 57 -11.83 -2.93 -13.41
N TYR A 58 -11.52 -3.59 -12.28
CA TYR A 58 -10.22 -4.21 -12.03
C TYR A 58 -9.89 -5.29 -13.06
N GLU A 59 -10.70 -6.34 -13.13
CA GLU A 59 -10.47 -7.43 -14.08
C GLU A 59 -10.49 -6.95 -15.55
N PRO A 60 -11.47 -6.15 -16.01
CA PRO A 60 -11.47 -5.62 -17.37
C PRO A 60 -10.21 -4.85 -17.74
N LYS A 61 -9.66 -4.03 -16.83
CA LYS A 61 -8.45 -3.24 -17.10
C LYS A 61 -7.18 -4.09 -17.10
N LEU A 62 -7.07 -5.07 -16.19
CA LEU A 62 -5.98 -6.05 -16.20
C LEU A 62 -6.00 -6.87 -17.51
N ARG A 63 -7.17 -7.33 -17.94
CA ARG A 63 -7.37 -8.08 -19.17
C ARG A 63 -7.04 -7.24 -20.41
N ALA A 64 -7.44 -5.98 -20.44
CA ALA A 64 -7.12 -5.07 -21.55
C ALA A 64 -5.60 -4.84 -21.69
N LEU A 65 -4.85 -4.80 -20.59
CA LEU A 65 -3.38 -4.77 -20.62
C LEU A 65 -2.81 -6.05 -21.24
N ALA A 66 -3.31 -7.22 -20.83
CA ALA A 66 -2.87 -8.51 -21.39
C ALA A 66 -3.12 -8.59 -22.90
N GLU A 67 -4.29 -8.21 -23.35
CA GLU A 67 -4.66 -8.16 -24.79
C GLU A 67 -3.87 -7.11 -25.58
N SER A 68 -3.35 -6.07 -24.91
CA SER A 68 -2.53 -5.02 -25.52
C SER A 68 -1.04 -5.37 -25.59
N GLY A 69 -0.64 -6.60 -25.22
CA GLY A 69 0.73 -7.09 -25.34
C GLY A 69 1.67 -6.68 -24.19
N TYR A 70 1.14 -6.33 -23.03
CA TYR A 70 1.95 -6.11 -21.85
C TYR A 70 2.52 -7.43 -21.34
N SER A 71 3.82 -7.44 -21.05
CA SER A 71 4.55 -8.63 -20.58
C SER A 71 4.50 -8.82 -19.07
N VAL A 72 4.32 -7.73 -18.35
CA VAL A 72 4.17 -7.69 -16.88
C VAL A 72 2.97 -6.82 -16.54
N ILE A 73 2.07 -7.34 -15.72
CA ILE A 73 0.85 -6.63 -15.33
C ILE A 73 0.73 -6.67 -13.81
N MET A 74 0.56 -5.51 -13.20
CA MET A 74 0.50 -5.36 -11.75
C MET A 74 -0.83 -4.77 -11.31
N GLY A 75 -1.30 -5.21 -10.17
CA GLY A 75 -2.39 -4.59 -9.43
C GLY A 75 -1.98 -4.29 -8.00
N MET A 76 -2.86 -3.62 -7.26
CA MET A 76 -2.57 -3.13 -5.92
C MET A 76 -3.57 -3.67 -4.91
N TYR A 77 -3.03 -4.03 -3.73
CA TYR A 77 -3.81 -4.42 -2.56
C TYR A 77 -4.72 -5.65 -2.70
N SER A 78 -5.31 -6.06 -1.59
CA SER A 78 -6.08 -7.30 -1.48
C SER A 78 -7.32 -7.33 -2.38
N ALA A 79 -7.96 -6.19 -2.66
CA ALA A 79 -9.14 -6.13 -3.51
C ALA A 79 -8.87 -6.53 -4.98
N MET A 80 -7.61 -6.46 -5.43
CA MET A 80 -7.23 -6.87 -6.79
C MET A 80 -6.70 -8.29 -6.88
N VAL A 81 -6.53 -9.01 -5.78
CA VAL A 81 -5.95 -10.37 -5.79
C VAL A 81 -6.77 -11.31 -6.67
N ASP A 82 -8.07 -11.44 -6.40
CA ASP A 82 -8.94 -12.32 -7.19
C ASP A 82 -8.97 -11.95 -8.68
N PRO A 83 -9.14 -10.66 -9.07
CA PRO A 83 -9.00 -10.22 -10.45
C PRO A 83 -7.65 -10.57 -11.10
N ILE A 84 -6.53 -10.38 -10.39
CA ILE A 84 -5.19 -10.75 -10.88
C ILE A 84 -5.10 -12.25 -11.15
N LEU A 85 -5.52 -13.08 -10.20
CA LEU A 85 -5.47 -14.54 -10.32
C LEU A 85 -6.36 -15.05 -11.46
N ALA A 86 -7.55 -14.47 -11.63
CA ALA A 86 -8.47 -14.81 -12.72
C ALA A 86 -7.85 -14.53 -14.10
N VAL A 87 -7.26 -13.34 -14.27
CA VAL A 87 -6.62 -12.98 -15.55
C VAL A 87 -5.33 -13.77 -15.76
N ALA A 88 -4.52 -13.99 -14.73
CA ALA A 88 -3.27 -14.75 -14.83
C ALA A 88 -3.50 -16.20 -15.29
N ALA A 89 -4.61 -16.81 -14.91
CA ALA A 89 -4.97 -18.17 -15.34
C ALA A 89 -5.24 -18.25 -16.86
N ASP A 90 -5.77 -17.18 -17.46
CA ASP A 90 -6.06 -17.11 -18.90
C ASP A 90 -4.82 -16.74 -19.75
N TYR A 91 -3.80 -16.14 -19.14
CA TYR A 91 -2.59 -15.65 -19.80
C TYR A 91 -1.30 -16.19 -19.16
N PRO A 92 -1.00 -17.50 -19.27
CA PRO A 92 0.11 -18.13 -18.55
C PRO A 92 1.51 -17.59 -18.94
N ASP A 93 1.65 -17.03 -20.14
CA ASP A 93 2.92 -16.48 -20.63
C ASP A 93 3.19 -15.04 -20.10
N ILE A 94 2.19 -14.36 -19.58
CA ILE A 94 2.31 -13.01 -19.00
C ILE A 94 2.65 -13.15 -17.51
N LYS A 95 3.53 -12.28 -17.00
CA LYS A 95 3.83 -12.22 -15.58
C LYS A 95 2.91 -11.22 -14.89
N PHE A 96 2.29 -11.66 -13.82
CA PHE A 96 1.42 -10.83 -13.01
C PHE A 96 2.06 -10.54 -11.66
N GLY A 97 1.74 -9.37 -11.09
CA GLY A 97 2.23 -8.94 -9.80
C GLY A 97 1.13 -8.31 -8.96
N SER A 98 1.15 -8.59 -7.67
CA SER A 98 0.36 -7.86 -6.68
C SER A 98 1.28 -7.04 -5.79
N LEU A 99 0.96 -5.77 -5.60
CA LEU A 99 1.61 -4.91 -4.62
C LEU A 99 0.78 -4.91 -3.33
N ASP A 100 1.32 -5.49 -2.26
CA ASP A 100 0.67 -5.63 -0.95
C ASP A 100 -0.71 -6.36 -0.98
N GLY A 101 -0.86 -7.39 -1.85
CA GLY A 101 -2.13 -8.09 -2.03
C GLY A 101 -2.42 -9.15 -0.97
N ASN A 102 -1.39 -9.74 -0.37
CA ASN A 102 -1.48 -10.91 0.52
C ASN A 102 -2.09 -12.13 -0.16
N ILE A 103 -1.42 -12.61 -1.21
CA ILE A 103 -1.85 -13.79 -1.97
C ILE A 103 -1.59 -15.05 -1.15
N GLU A 104 -2.65 -15.75 -0.75
CA GLU A 104 -2.51 -17.05 -0.09
C GLU A 104 -1.94 -18.09 -1.06
N ASN A 105 -1.02 -18.93 -0.56
CA ASN A 105 -0.40 -20.01 -1.33
C ASN A 105 0.20 -19.56 -2.68
N ILE A 106 0.85 -18.40 -2.70
CA ILE A 106 1.42 -17.79 -3.92
C ILE A 106 2.32 -18.77 -4.71
N ALA A 107 2.92 -19.75 -4.06
CA ALA A 107 3.73 -20.77 -4.70
C ALA A 107 2.95 -21.68 -5.68
N ASP A 108 1.62 -21.68 -5.61
CA ASP A 108 0.76 -22.47 -6.51
C ASP A 108 0.58 -21.79 -7.89
N TYR A 109 1.06 -20.53 -8.04
CA TYR A 109 0.90 -19.72 -9.25
C TYR A 109 2.26 -19.48 -9.92
N GLU A 110 2.52 -20.10 -11.07
CA GLU A 110 3.82 -20.02 -11.76
C GLU A 110 4.12 -18.64 -12.37
N ASN A 111 3.08 -17.88 -12.72
CA ASN A 111 3.18 -16.59 -13.39
C ASN A 111 2.73 -15.40 -12.54
N VAL A 112 2.48 -15.60 -11.25
CA VAL A 112 2.09 -14.55 -10.31
C VAL A 112 3.17 -14.35 -9.25
N GLY A 113 3.54 -13.10 -8.98
CA GLY A 113 4.44 -12.71 -7.91
C GLY A 113 3.78 -11.69 -6.99
N GLU A 114 4.32 -11.55 -5.78
CA GLU A 114 3.88 -10.54 -4.82
C GLU A 114 5.06 -9.66 -4.40
N PHE A 115 4.79 -8.37 -4.29
CA PHE A 115 5.71 -7.35 -3.80
C PHE A 115 5.12 -6.74 -2.54
N GLY A 116 5.55 -7.22 -1.39
CA GLY A 116 5.10 -6.69 -0.09
C GLY A 116 6.03 -5.62 0.44
N LEU A 117 5.46 -4.58 1.05
CA LEU A 117 6.19 -3.64 1.89
C LEU A 117 6.15 -4.14 3.33
N ASP A 118 7.27 -4.01 4.06
CA ASP A 118 7.29 -4.37 5.47
C ASP A 118 6.51 -3.32 6.30
N ARG A 119 5.23 -3.58 6.43
CA ARG A 119 4.27 -2.71 7.14
C ARG A 119 4.55 -2.65 8.63
N LEU A 120 5.09 -3.73 9.20
CA LEU A 120 5.47 -3.77 10.61
C LEU A 120 6.63 -2.81 10.90
N GLN A 121 7.66 -2.77 10.05
CA GLN A 121 8.77 -1.82 10.21
C GLN A 121 8.30 -0.37 10.06
N THR A 122 7.40 -0.09 9.12
CA THR A 122 6.81 1.25 8.96
C THR A 122 6.09 1.68 10.23
N GLY A 123 5.25 0.82 10.77
CA GLY A 123 4.54 1.05 12.02
C GLY A 123 5.50 1.25 13.19
N PHE A 124 6.54 0.42 13.31
CA PHE A 124 7.54 0.51 14.36
C PHE A 124 8.22 1.88 14.40
N LEU A 125 8.69 2.37 13.25
CA LEU A 125 9.33 3.69 13.18
C LEU A 125 8.36 4.82 13.56
N ALA A 126 7.12 4.74 13.09
CA ALA A 126 6.08 5.71 13.42
C ALA A 126 5.74 5.69 14.92
N GLY A 127 5.64 4.51 15.53
CA GLY A 127 5.42 4.34 16.97
C GLY A 127 6.57 4.86 17.82
N CYS A 128 7.81 4.64 17.40
CA CYS A 128 8.98 5.24 18.04
C CYS A 128 8.91 6.77 18.02
N ALA A 129 8.60 7.34 16.85
CA ALA A 129 8.49 8.79 16.68
C ALA A 129 7.37 9.36 17.58
N ALA A 130 6.21 8.73 17.60
CA ALA A 130 5.08 9.15 18.44
C ALA A 130 5.43 9.12 19.92
N ALA A 131 6.04 8.05 20.41
CA ALA A 131 6.45 7.93 21.81
C ALA A 131 7.52 8.95 22.20
N LEU A 132 8.44 9.27 21.30
CA LEU A 132 9.46 10.31 21.55
C LEU A 132 8.84 11.71 21.62
N MET A 133 7.87 12.01 20.77
CA MET A 133 7.24 13.33 20.64
C MET A 133 6.14 13.58 21.68
N SER A 134 5.53 12.52 22.22
CA SER A 134 4.44 12.69 23.17
C SER A 134 4.91 13.34 24.48
N GLU A 135 4.17 14.38 24.88
CA GLU A 135 4.28 15.09 26.16
C GLU A 135 3.22 14.64 27.15
N SER A 136 2.03 14.21 26.67
CA SER A 136 0.94 13.73 27.51
C SER A 136 1.13 12.29 27.99
N GLY A 137 2.01 11.52 27.34
CA GLY A 137 2.14 10.09 27.57
C GLY A 137 1.02 9.25 26.96
N LEU A 138 0.17 9.84 26.10
CA LEU A 138 -0.91 9.14 25.42
C LEU A 138 -0.94 9.49 23.94
N VAL A 139 -0.79 8.48 23.08
CA VAL A 139 -0.81 8.62 21.62
C VAL A 139 -1.99 7.85 21.03
N GLY A 140 -2.36 8.15 19.81
CA GLY A 140 -3.44 7.47 19.12
C GLY A 140 -3.06 6.99 17.73
N ILE A 141 -3.69 5.93 17.22
CA ILE A 141 -3.62 5.53 15.84
C ILE A 141 -5.00 5.19 15.29
N ALA A 142 -5.33 5.76 14.12
CA ALA A 142 -6.55 5.49 13.37
C ALA A 142 -6.25 4.54 12.21
N GLY A 143 -6.75 3.30 12.27
CA GLY A 143 -6.71 2.34 11.17
C GLY A 143 -7.89 2.49 10.22
N GLY A 144 -7.69 2.19 8.92
CA GLY A 144 -8.77 2.21 7.92
C GLY A 144 -9.78 1.10 8.15
N ALA A 145 -9.31 -0.12 8.40
CA ALA A 145 -10.13 -1.29 8.71
C ALA A 145 -9.34 -2.26 9.61
N ASP A 146 -10.05 -3.19 10.23
CA ASP A 146 -9.44 -4.31 10.96
C ASP A 146 -9.09 -5.42 9.97
N ASP A 147 -7.93 -5.26 9.32
CA ASP A 147 -7.39 -6.22 8.34
C ASP A 147 -5.90 -6.50 8.58
N PRO A 148 -5.33 -7.57 8.00
CA PRO A 148 -3.96 -7.99 8.24
C PRO A 148 -2.91 -6.91 7.95
N THR A 149 -3.09 -6.11 6.90
CA THR A 149 -2.15 -5.05 6.50
C THR A 149 -2.12 -3.92 7.52
N ILE A 150 -3.31 -3.44 7.92
CA ILE A 150 -3.45 -2.39 8.92
C ILE A 150 -2.99 -2.87 10.29
N ASN A 151 -3.33 -4.11 10.65
CA ASN A 151 -2.92 -4.71 11.92
C ASN A 151 -1.41 -4.91 12.01
N ALA A 152 -0.72 -5.16 10.89
CA ALA A 152 0.74 -5.18 10.86
C ALA A 152 1.35 -3.79 11.17
N ILE A 153 0.77 -2.71 10.61
CA ILE A 153 1.20 -1.33 10.93
C ILE A 153 0.95 -1.02 12.41
N ILE A 154 -0.25 -1.32 12.92
CA ILE A 154 -0.63 -1.07 14.31
C ILE A 154 0.25 -1.88 15.27
N GLY A 155 0.50 -3.16 14.96
CA GLY A 155 1.40 -3.99 15.75
C GLY A 155 2.83 -3.46 15.78
N GLY A 156 3.32 -2.94 14.65
CA GLY A 156 4.59 -2.23 14.59
C GLY A 156 4.60 -0.96 15.45
N TRP A 157 3.56 -0.13 15.33
CA TRP A 157 3.36 1.07 16.15
C TRP A 157 3.46 0.77 17.64
N GLN A 158 2.75 -0.22 18.12
CA GLN A 158 2.76 -0.63 19.53
C GLN A 158 4.14 -1.14 19.97
N GLN A 159 4.83 -1.91 19.13
CA GLN A 159 6.18 -2.35 19.40
C GLN A 159 7.18 -1.18 19.44
N GLY A 160 7.01 -0.18 18.56
CA GLY A 160 7.82 1.04 18.56
C GLY A 160 7.66 1.85 19.87
N ILE A 161 6.43 2.00 20.35
CA ILE A 161 6.13 2.63 21.64
C ILE A 161 6.77 1.85 22.78
N ALA A 162 6.58 0.53 22.82
CA ALA A 162 7.16 -0.33 23.85
C ALA A 162 8.69 -0.25 23.86
N TYR A 163 9.33 -0.21 22.68
CA TYR A 163 10.77 -0.05 22.56
C TYR A 163 11.28 1.26 23.17
N ILE A 164 10.60 2.38 22.91
CA ILE A 164 10.98 3.69 23.49
C ILE A 164 10.72 3.73 24.99
N ASN A 165 9.62 3.14 25.45
CA ASN A 165 9.33 3.04 26.87
C ASN A 165 10.45 2.29 27.63
N ASP A 166 10.88 1.14 27.11
CA ASP A 166 11.97 0.34 27.69
C ASP A 166 13.32 1.08 27.63
N LYS A 167 13.63 1.65 26.45
CA LYS A 167 14.93 2.30 26.22
C LYS A 167 15.12 3.59 27.00
N ASP A 168 14.10 4.45 27.04
CA ASP A 168 14.19 5.82 27.55
C ASP A 168 13.47 6.00 28.91
N GLY A 169 12.91 4.91 29.45
CA GLY A 169 12.19 4.94 30.74
C GLY A 169 10.89 5.75 30.71
N LYS A 170 10.25 5.82 29.53
CA LYS A 170 8.94 6.47 29.35
C LYS A 170 7.81 5.50 29.72
N ASP A 171 6.59 6.03 29.85
CA ASP A 171 5.35 5.25 30.05
C ASP A 171 4.26 5.78 29.11
N VAL A 172 4.54 5.72 27.80
CA VAL A 172 3.60 6.14 26.78
C VAL A 172 2.63 5.01 26.49
N GLN A 173 1.34 5.32 26.51
CA GLN A 173 0.24 4.41 26.18
C GLN A 173 -0.35 4.77 24.82
N ASP A 174 -1.04 3.81 24.18
CA ASP A 174 -1.72 4.08 22.91
C ASP A 174 -3.21 3.75 22.94
N ILE A 175 -3.97 4.44 22.06
CA ILE A 175 -5.35 4.13 21.74
C ILE A 175 -5.44 3.78 20.27
N VAL A 176 -5.87 2.57 19.97
CA VAL A 176 -6.17 2.11 18.61
C VAL A 176 -7.66 2.31 18.32
N ALA A 177 -7.98 2.84 17.16
CA ALA A 177 -9.36 2.99 16.68
C ALA A 177 -9.43 2.78 15.17
N TYR A 178 -10.59 2.38 14.65
CA TYR A 178 -10.79 2.11 13.23
C TYR A 178 -11.87 3.02 12.64
N VAL A 179 -11.57 3.58 11.46
CA VAL A 179 -12.52 4.37 10.67
C VAL A 179 -13.59 3.47 10.02
N ASN A 180 -13.21 2.21 9.73
CA ASN A 180 -13.98 1.23 8.95
C ASN A 180 -14.23 1.70 7.49
N SER A 181 -13.33 2.50 6.95
CA SER A 181 -13.35 3.00 5.58
C SER A 181 -11.95 3.49 5.18
N TYR A 182 -11.63 3.39 3.90
CA TYR A 182 -10.43 3.98 3.30
C TYR A 182 -10.72 5.27 2.52
N THR A 183 -12.02 5.66 2.43
CA THR A 183 -12.48 6.79 1.60
C THR A 183 -13.45 7.73 2.33
N ASP A 184 -13.45 7.72 3.67
CA ASP A 184 -14.30 8.58 4.50
C ASP A 184 -13.48 9.52 5.41
N PRO A 185 -12.99 10.66 4.88
CA PRO A 185 -12.24 11.63 5.68
C PRO A 185 -13.08 12.27 6.79
N THR A 186 -14.41 12.33 6.64
CA THR A 186 -15.29 12.94 7.64
C THR A 186 -15.31 12.11 8.91
N THR A 187 -15.56 10.82 8.80
CA THR A 187 -15.53 9.90 9.95
C THR A 187 -14.11 9.83 10.57
N ALA A 188 -13.07 9.85 9.75
CA ALA A 188 -11.68 9.86 10.26
C ALA A 188 -11.38 11.11 11.07
N LYS A 189 -11.85 12.30 10.63
CA LYS A 189 -11.74 13.55 11.39
C LYS A 189 -12.45 13.48 12.75
N GLU A 190 -13.68 12.97 12.79
CA GLU A 190 -14.42 12.80 14.03
C GLU A 190 -13.71 11.85 15.01
N LEU A 191 -13.11 10.78 14.46
CA LEU A 191 -12.31 9.85 15.22
C LEU A 191 -11.04 10.52 15.77
N GLY A 192 -10.32 11.29 14.96
CA GLY A 192 -9.16 12.07 15.37
C GLY A 192 -9.48 13.03 16.51
N LEU A 193 -10.58 13.79 16.39
CA LEU A 193 -11.06 14.68 17.45
C LEU A 193 -11.42 13.89 18.74
N THR A 194 -11.94 12.70 18.61
CA THR A 194 -12.24 11.81 19.74
C THR A 194 -10.95 11.40 20.44
N LEU A 195 -9.88 11.04 19.71
CA LEU A 195 -8.57 10.71 20.27
C LEU A 195 -7.96 11.91 20.99
N ILE A 196 -8.03 13.11 20.40
CA ILE A 196 -7.57 14.36 21.04
C ILE A 196 -8.32 14.59 22.35
N ASN A 197 -9.64 14.46 22.35
CA ASN A 197 -10.47 14.66 23.54
C ASN A 197 -10.17 13.61 24.65
N LYS A 198 -9.63 12.46 24.31
CA LYS A 198 -9.15 11.45 25.27
C LYS A 198 -7.77 11.77 25.83
N GLY A 199 -7.10 12.78 25.31
CA GLY A 199 -5.79 13.23 25.77
C GLY A 199 -4.62 12.82 24.89
N CYS A 200 -4.86 12.21 23.72
CA CYS A 200 -3.78 11.95 22.77
C CYS A 200 -3.22 13.27 22.22
N ASP A 201 -1.91 13.44 22.30
CA ASP A 201 -1.21 14.61 21.75
C ASP A 201 -0.44 14.31 20.45
N VAL A 202 -0.28 13.02 20.14
CA VAL A 202 0.24 12.56 18.85
C VAL A 202 -0.73 11.54 18.27
N ILE A 203 -1.13 11.73 17.00
CA ILE A 203 -2.05 10.83 16.33
C ILE A 203 -1.44 10.39 14.99
N GLY A 204 -1.38 9.07 14.78
CA GLY A 204 -1.04 8.44 13.51
C GLY A 204 -2.29 8.02 12.75
N ALA A 205 -2.20 7.95 11.42
CA ALA A 205 -3.25 7.40 10.57
C ALA A 205 -2.67 6.34 9.61
N ALA A 206 -3.33 5.19 9.58
CA ALA A 206 -3.10 4.10 8.61
C ALA A 206 -4.44 3.79 7.93
N ALA A 207 -5.03 4.78 7.23
CA ALA A 207 -6.42 4.78 6.78
C ALA A 207 -6.62 5.24 5.33
N GLY A 208 -5.56 5.19 4.50
CA GLY A 208 -5.64 5.60 3.10
C GLY A 208 -6.19 7.02 2.94
N GLY A 209 -7.09 7.23 2.00
CA GLY A 209 -7.76 8.51 1.75
C GLY A 209 -8.58 9.05 2.94
N SER A 210 -9.04 8.19 3.85
CA SER A 210 -9.69 8.64 5.09
C SER A 210 -8.71 9.41 5.99
N GLY A 211 -7.41 9.08 5.95
CA GLY A 211 -6.40 9.70 6.82
C GLY A 211 -6.14 11.19 6.57
N VAL A 212 -6.74 11.81 5.53
CA VAL A 212 -6.63 13.25 5.25
C VAL A 212 -7.64 14.09 6.04
N GLY A 213 -8.59 13.48 6.75
CA GLY A 213 -9.58 14.15 7.59
C GLY A 213 -8.99 14.71 8.87
#